data_6b1620862ad076fab2c18dc4561903c2
#
_entry.id   6b1620862ad076fab2c18dc4561903c2
#
_cell.length_a   1.000
_cell.length_b   1.000
_cell.length_c   1.000
_cell.angle_alpha   90.00
_cell.angle_beta   90.00
_cell.angle_gamma   90.00
#
_symmetry.space_group_name_H-M   'P 1'
#
loop_
_entity.id
_entity.type
_entity.pdbx_description
1 polymer ?
#
loop_
_entity_poly.entity_id
_entity_poly.type
_entity_poly.pdbx_seq_one_letter_code
_entity_poly.pdbx_strand_id
1 'polypeptide(L)'
;NVSPATVSRVLGGSTQVTPHMRSHVLNIARKLGYHSAGIRNVALIAGESFYFGYDALLLQALREELRHRNYRAVLVTTSDLGALDDCVIAGAISIAYQDGREKLWIRNRALPMICINTTGYHLDGIYKVYSDEQQGIELALEHFYKFGHRNLGLVTYCSNLPGPPGNSLRIEIFHQYLKKSGCSGTAVNMIACDRAVDADRKLLDSGVTAILAAGETAGPPVAHALNLFRRRIPEDVSLISMENRKVSEFLQPPHTTIEQRMDRLASAAVSLLEKQWNGEQNLADVAIDYCLRSRDSVAPPPDNSRS
;
A
#
# COMPACT_ATOMS: atom_id res chain seq x y z
N ASN A 1 -43.59 10.26 -6.10
CA ASN A 1 -43.93 10.26 -4.66
C ASN A 1 -43.89 8.80 -4.18
N VAL A 2 -43.13 8.57 -3.10
CA VAL A 2 -42.99 7.26 -2.46
C VAL A 2 -43.45 7.38 -1.00
N SER A 3 -44.18 6.39 -0.50
CA SER A 3 -44.69 6.43 0.88
C SER A 3 -43.52 6.31 1.90
N PRO A 4 -43.65 6.92 3.10
CA PRO A 4 -42.67 6.75 4.18
C PRO A 4 -42.38 5.28 4.53
N ALA A 5 -43.41 4.42 4.47
CA ALA A 5 -43.26 3.00 4.70
C ALA A 5 -42.39 2.30 3.65
N THR A 6 -42.50 2.70 2.37
CA THR A 6 -41.64 2.19 1.31
C THR A 6 -40.21 2.66 1.50
N VAL A 7 -39.99 3.93 1.84
CA VAL A 7 -38.65 4.48 2.16
C VAL A 7 -38.02 3.69 3.31
N SER A 8 -38.75 3.49 4.41
CA SER A 8 -38.28 2.71 5.58
C SER A 8 -37.92 1.27 5.21
N ARG A 9 -38.73 0.60 4.38
CA ARG A 9 -38.45 -0.76 3.91
C ARG A 9 -37.18 -0.81 3.03
N VAL A 10 -37.02 0.15 2.12
CA VAL A 10 -35.79 0.22 1.27
C VAL A 10 -34.57 0.44 2.13
N LEU A 11 -34.59 1.42 3.04
CA LEU A 11 -33.48 1.76 3.90
C LEU A 11 -33.17 0.66 4.93
N GLY A 12 -34.18 -0.12 5.32
CA GLY A 12 -34.07 -1.29 6.20
C GLY A 12 -33.65 -2.59 5.47
N GLY A 13 -33.38 -2.54 4.15
CA GLY A 13 -32.90 -3.70 3.39
C GLY A 13 -33.99 -4.75 3.03
N SER A 14 -35.28 -4.43 3.18
CA SER A 14 -36.39 -5.37 2.90
C SER A 14 -36.39 -5.84 1.44
N THR A 15 -36.55 -7.14 1.23
CA THR A 15 -36.67 -7.77 -0.11
C THR A 15 -38.03 -7.57 -0.75
N GLN A 16 -39.01 -7.00 -0.04
CA GLN A 16 -40.38 -6.78 -0.53
C GLN A 16 -40.56 -5.51 -1.39
N VAL A 17 -39.48 -4.90 -1.86
CA VAL A 17 -39.49 -3.71 -2.71
C VAL A 17 -38.86 -4.06 -4.06
N THR A 18 -39.51 -3.62 -5.16
CA THR A 18 -38.97 -3.87 -6.50
C THR A 18 -37.59 -3.21 -6.68
N PRO A 19 -36.71 -3.80 -7.50
CA PRO A 19 -35.39 -3.24 -7.78
C PRO A 19 -35.45 -1.78 -8.25
N HIS A 20 -36.38 -1.46 -9.14
CA HIS A 20 -36.56 -0.09 -9.64
C HIS A 20 -36.89 0.90 -8.51
N MET A 21 -37.84 0.54 -7.64
CA MET A 21 -38.23 1.39 -6.51
C MET A 21 -37.09 1.53 -5.50
N ARG A 22 -36.36 0.45 -5.25
CA ARG A 22 -35.16 0.46 -4.40
C ARG A 22 -34.12 1.47 -4.93
N SER A 23 -33.73 1.33 -6.18
CA SER A 23 -32.76 2.22 -6.83
C SER A 23 -33.22 3.69 -6.81
N HIS A 24 -34.52 3.93 -7.06
CA HIS A 24 -35.08 5.28 -7.00
C HIS A 24 -34.98 5.91 -5.60
N VAL A 25 -35.38 5.20 -4.56
CA VAL A 25 -35.30 5.69 -3.17
C VAL A 25 -33.85 5.89 -2.73
N LEU A 26 -32.95 4.95 -3.05
CA LEU A 26 -31.54 5.07 -2.69
C LEU A 26 -30.85 6.25 -3.41
N ASN A 27 -31.21 6.52 -4.66
CA ASN A 27 -30.72 7.70 -5.38
C ASN A 27 -31.16 9.02 -4.72
N ILE A 28 -32.40 9.11 -4.30
CA ILE A 28 -32.91 10.29 -3.61
C ILE A 28 -32.25 10.43 -2.22
N ALA A 29 -32.13 9.33 -1.46
CA ALA A 29 -31.45 9.33 -0.18
C ALA A 29 -30.02 9.84 -0.28
N ARG A 30 -29.27 9.38 -1.30
CA ARG A 30 -27.92 9.88 -1.59
C ARG A 30 -27.90 11.37 -1.91
N LYS A 31 -28.78 11.84 -2.80
CA LYS A 31 -28.86 13.28 -3.15
C LYS A 31 -29.17 14.18 -1.96
N LEU A 32 -29.93 13.67 -1.01
CA LEU A 32 -30.30 14.39 0.23
C LEU A 32 -29.28 14.22 1.37
N GLY A 33 -28.18 13.48 1.13
CA GLY A 33 -27.22 13.15 2.19
C GLY A 33 -27.81 12.32 3.33
N TYR A 34 -28.94 11.64 3.08
CA TYR A 34 -29.59 10.81 4.09
C TYR A 34 -28.79 9.54 4.31
N HIS A 35 -28.23 9.43 5.50
CA HIS A 35 -27.67 8.21 6.04
C HIS A 35 -28.68 7.66 7.06
N SER A 36 -29.06 6.36 6.95
CA SER A 36 -29.93 5.74 7.96
C SER A 36 -29.38 6.03 9.35
N ALA A 37 -30.23 6.44 10.28
CA ALA A 37 -29.86 6.69 11.67
C ALA A 37 -29.21 5.43 12.25
N GLY A 38 -27.89 5.36 12.25
CA GLY A 38 -27.15 4.17 12.65
C GLY A 38 -25.73 4.15 12.08
N ILE A 39 -25.36 3.08 11.41
CA ILE A 39 -24.00 2.81 10.97
C ILE A 39 -23.84 3.27 9.52
N ARG A 40 -22.86 4.16 9.24
CA ARG A 40 -22.47 4.53 7.87
C ARG A 40 -21.74 3.36 7.20
N ASN A 41 -22.13 3.04 5.96
CA ASN A 41 -21.39 2.10 5.12
C ASN A 41 -20.29 2.83 4.36
N VAL A 42 -19.08 2.32 4.43
CA VAL A 42 -17.92 2.80 3.67
C VAL A 42 -17.51 1.72 2.69
N ALA A 43 -17.44 2.05 1.40
CA ALA A 43 -16.93 1.14 0.39
C ALA A 43 -15.40 1.03 0.51
N LEU A 44 -14.90 -0.19 0.65
CA LEU A 44 -13.47 -0.51 0.49
C LEU A 44 -13.29 -1.07 -0.92
N ILE A 45 -12.63 -0.31 -1.79
CA ILE A 45 -12.46 -0.66 -3.19
C ILE A 45 -11.04 -1.19 -3.39
N ALA A 46 -10.92 -2.45 -3.78
CA ALA A 46 -9.66 -3.13 -4.01
C ALA A 46 -9.46 -3.51 -5.49
N GLY A 47 -8.22 -3.79 -5.87
CA GLY A 47 -7.93 -4.47 -7.13
C GLY A 47 -8.34 -5.94 -7.09
N GLU A 48 -8.24 -6.64 -8.23
CA GLU A 48 -8.68 -8.04 -8.34
C GLU A 48 -7.80 -9.03 -7.55
N SER A 49 -6.58 -8.64 -7.18
CA SER A 49 -5.58 -9.50 -6.52
C SER A 49 -5.37 -9.20 -5.04
N PHE A 50 -6.40 -8.78 -4.32
CA PHE A 50 -6.29 -8.31 -2.92
C PHE A 50 -6.19 -9.40 -1.85
N TYR A 51 -6.13 -10.68 -2.22
CA TYR A 51 -6.28 -11.80 -1.26
C TYR A 51 -5.07 -12.02 -0.36
N PHE A 52 -3.91 -11.46 -0.68
CA PHE A 52 -2.69 -11.63 0.10
C PHE A 52 -1.76 -10.43 -0.05
N GLY A 53 -0.72 -10.39 0.78
CA GLY A 53 0.27 -9.33 0.74
C GLY A 53 -0.22 -8.04 1.37
N TYR A 54 0.32 -6.96 0.86
CA TYR A 54 0.04 -5.60 1.28
C TYR A 54 -1.46 -5.29 1.31
N ASP A 55 -2.18 -5.63 0.23
CA ASP A 55 -3.60 -5.30 0.09
C ASP A 55 -4.45 -5.96 1.18
N ALA A 56 -4.20 -7.22 1.48
CA ALA A 56 -4.92 -7.95 2.52
C ALA A 56 -4.69 -7.35 3.92
N LEU A 57 -3.45 -6.97 4.23
CA LEU A 57 -3.10 -6.35 5.51
C LEU A 57 -3.72 -4.96 5.66
N LEU A 58 -3.70 -4.16 4.60
CA LEU A 58 -4.30 -2.84 4.60
C LEU A 58 -5.83 -2.91 4.72
N LEU A 59 -6.47 -3.84 4.00
CA LEU A 59 -7.91 -4.07 4.12
C LEU A 59 -8.30 -4.52 5.52
N GLN A 60 -7.49 -5.37 6.17
CA GLN A 60 -7.71 -5.75 7.55
C GLN A 60 -7.64 -4.53 8.48
N ALA A 61 -6.59 -3.70 8.37
CA ALA A 61 -6.43 -2.50 9.18
C ALA A 61 -7.58 -1.50 8.96
N LEU A 62 -8.00 -1.28 7.72
CA LEU A 62 -9.14 -0.42 7.37
C LEU A 62 -10.44 -0.93 7.98
N ARG A 63 -10.71 -2.24 7.89
CA ARG A 63 -11.91 -2.84 8.47
C ARG A 63 -11.94 -2.69 10.00
N GLU A 64 -10.80 -2.89 10.65
CA GLU A 64 -10.68 -2.72 12.11
C GLU A 64 -10.89 -1.26 12.51
N GLU A 65 -10.27 -0.30 11.81
CA GLU A 65 -10.42 1.12 12.07
C GLU A 65 -11.88 1.59 11.88
N LEU A 66 -12.52 1.20 10.78
CA LEU A 66 -13.92 1.50 10.52
C LEU A 66 -14.83 0.94 11.61
N ARG A 67 -14.59 -0.30 12.05
CA ARG A 67 -15.36 -0.92 13.14
C ARG A 67 -15.19 -0.16 14.46
N HIS A 68 -13.97 0.28 14.79
CA HIS A 68 -13.69 1.06 16.01
C HIS A 68 -14.45 2.40 16.02
N ARG A 69 -14.68 2.99 14.84
CA ARG A 69 -15.43 4.25 14.69
C ARG A 69 -16.92 4.04 14.40
N ASN A 70 -17.46 2.83 14.61
CA ASN A 70 -18.85 2.47 14.32
C ASN A 70 -19.27 2.66 12.86
N TYR A 71 -18.37 2.39 11.92
CA TYR A 71 -18.66 2.31 10.50
C TYR A 71 -18.68 0.86 10.03
N ARG A 72 -19.38 0.59 8.94
CA ARG A 72 -19.43 -0.73 8.30
C ARG A 72 -18.63 -0.70 7.02
N ALA A 73 -17.64 -1.60 6.89
CA ALA A 73 -16.93 -1.83 5.65
C ALA A 73 -17.77 -2.67 4.67
N VAL A 74 -17.83 -2.23 3.41
CA VAL A 74 -18.40 -2.99 2.29
C VAL A 74 -17.29 -3.16 1.27
N LEU A 75 -16.72 -4.37 1.22
CA LEU A 75 -15.62 -4.69 0.30
C LEU A 75 -16.15 -4.97 -1.09
N VAL A 76 -15.52 -4.39 -2.10
CA VAL A 76 -15.83 -4.59 -3.52
C VAL A 76 -14.55 -4.47 -4.35
N THR A 77 -14.49 -5.16 -5.48
CA THR A 77 -13.42 -4.99 -6.46
C THR A 77 -13.78 -3.94 -7.50
N THR A 78 -12.79 -3.49 -8.26
CA THR A 78 -13.00 -2.53 -9.35
C THR A 78 -13.90 -3.06 -10.46
N SER A 79 -13.98 -4.38 -10.67
CA SER A 79 -14.89 -5.02 -11.63
C SER A 79 -16.34 -5.07 -11.12
N ASP A 80 -16.57 -5.05 -9.82
CA ASP A 80 -17.88 -5.29 -9.21
C ASP A 80 -18.50 -4.03 -8.57
N LEU A 81 -18.08 -2.84 -8.97
CA LEU A 81 -18.60 -1.57 -8.42
C LEU A 81 -20.12 -1.44 -8.52
N GLY A 82 -20.74 -2.09 -9.50
CA GLY A 82 -22.19 -2.16 -9.66
C GLY A 82 -22.91 -2.81 -8.47
N ALA A 83 -22.26 -3.72 -7.74
CA ALA A 83 -22.83 -4.35 -6.54
C ALA A 83 -23.13 -3.33 -5.42
N LEU A 84 -22.52 -2.16 -5.45
CA LEU A 84 -22.79 -1.07 -4.51
C LEU A 84 -24.04 -0.25 -4.83
N ASP A 85 -24.67 -0.47 -6.00
CA ASP A 85 -25.85 0.30 -6.41
C ASP A 85 -27.07 0.05 -5.53
N ASP A 86 -27.15 -1.14 -4.94
CA ASP A 86 -28.18 -1.51 -3.98
C ASP A 86 -27.86 -1.14 -2.52
N CYS A 87 -26.71 -0.50 -2.29
CA CYS A 87 -26.26 -0.09 -0.96
C CYS A 87 -26.33 1.45 -0.80
N VAL A 88 -26.65 1.91 0.41
CA VAL A 88 -26.44 3.29 0.80
C VAL A 88 -24.99 3.42 1.28
N ILE A 89 -24.13 3.97 0.44
CA ILE A 89 -22.72 4.20 0.72
C ILE A 89 -22.51 5.68 1.11
N ALA A 90 -21.79 5.92 2.21
CA ALA A 90 -21.51 7.27 2.70
C ALA A 90 -20.20 7.85 2.11
N GLY A 91 -19.30 7.00 1.65
CA GLY A 91 -18.03 7.37 1.07
C GLY A 91 -17.22 6.13 0.72
N ALA A 92 -16.04 6.31 0.13
CA ALA A 92 -15.20 5.20 -0.30
C ALA A 92 -13.73 5.40 0.12
N ILE A 93 -13.04 4.29 0.36
CA ILE A 93 -11.58 4.23 0.47
C ILE A 93 -11.10 3.24 -0.58
N SER A 94 -10.27 3.71 -1.52
CA SER A 94 -9.71 2.88 -2.58
C SER A 94 -8.26 2.55 -2.31
N ILE A 95 -7.93 1.27 -2.45
CA ILE A 95 -6.57 0.75 -2.49
C ILE A 95 -6.22 0.19 -3.88
N ALA A 96 -7.09 0.41 -4.88
CA ALA A 96 -6.87 0.00 -6.25
C ALA A 96 -5.87 0.93 -6.95
N TYR A 97 -4.75 0.38 -7.41
CA TYR A 97 -3.59 1.20 -7.83
C TYR A 97 -3.76 1.96 -9.14
N GLN A 98 -4.50 1.45 -10.12
CA GLN A 98 -4.43 2.02 -11.47
C GLN A 98 -5.74 1.99 -12.27
N ASP A 99 -6.79 1.46 -11.71
CA ASP A 99 -8.06 1.40 -12.41
C ASP A 99 -8.84 2.69 -12.14
N GLY A 100 -9.00 3.52 -13.16
CA GLY A 100 -9.78 4.76 -13.03
C GLY A 100 -11.30 4.56 -12.92
N ARG A 101 -11.78 3.31 -12.96
CA ARG A 101 -13.22 2.99 -12.88
C ARG A 101 -13.82 3.40 -11.55
N GLU A 102 -13.12 3.17 -10.44
CA GLU A 102 -13.59 3.56 -9.11
C GLU A 102 -13.73 5.08 -8.97
N LYS A 103 -12.83 5.85 -9.61
CA LYS A 103 -12.87 7.32 -9.60
C LYS A 103 -14.05 7.85 -10.39
N LEU A 104 -14.31 7.26 -11.54
CA LEU A 104 -15.50 7.59 -12.34
C LEU A 104 -16.78 7.21 -11.60
N TRP A 105 -16.81 6.04 -10.95
CA TRP A 105 -17.95 5.57 -10.17
C TRP A 105 -18.27 6.54 -9.03
N ILE A 106 -17.26 6.99 -8.27
CA ILE A 106 -17.42 7.90 -7.14
C ILE A 106 -17.86 9.30 -7.60
N ARG A 107 -17.23 9.82 -8.68
CA ARG A 107 -17.57 11.12 -9.27
C ARG A 107 -19.03 11.21 -9.69
N ASN A 108 -19.53 10.16 -10.33
CA ASN A 108 -20.92 10.10 -10.78
C ASN A 108 -21.93 10.09 -9.61
N ARG A 109 -21.47 9.80 -8.40
CA ARG A 109 -22.28 9.75 -7.17
C ARG A 109 -22.05 10.91 -6.22
N ALA A 110 -21.09 11.77 -6.53
CA ALA A 110 -20.68 12.89 -5.66
C ALA A 110 -20.41 12.46 -4.20
N LEU A 111 -19.77 11.30 -4.03
CA LEU A 111 -19.40 10.76 -2.73
C LEU A 111 -17.95 11.14 -2.39
N PRO A 112 -17.62 11.37 -1.11
CA PRO A 112 -16.24 11.55 -0.70
C PRO A 112 -15.43 10.27 -0.89
N MET A 113 -14.17 10.44 -1.29
CA MET A 113 -13.27 9.33 -1.54
C MET A 113 -11.86 9.64 -1.07
N ILE A 114 -11.24 8.64 -0.45
CA ILE A 114 -9.81 8.65 -0.10
C ILE A 114 -9.13 7.53 -0.88
N CYS A 115 -7.96 7.82 -1.45
CA CYS A 115 -7.10 6.83 -2.09
C CYS A 115 -5.87 6.55 -1.22
N ILE A 116 -5.46 5.27 -1.10
CA ILE A 116 -4.27 4.90 -0.35
C ILE A 116 -3.21 4.37 -1.30
N ASN A 117 -1.98 4.90 -1.21
CA ASN A 117 -0.81 4.53 -2.02
C ASN A 117 -1.07 4.47 -3.53
N THR A 118 -2.06 5.21 -4.01
CA THR A 118 -2.36 5.31 -5.44
C THR A 118 -1.61 6.50 -6.03
N THR A 119 -1.17 6.37 -7.26
CA THR A 119 -0.46 7.44 -7.96
C THR A 119 -1.23 7.90 -9.19
N GLY A 120 -0.93 9.11 -9.62
CA GLY A 120 -1.19 9.52 -10.99
C GLY A 120 -2.48 10.29 -11.28
N TYR A 121 -3.43 10.43 -10.35
CA TYR A 121 -4.62 11.24 -10.63
C TYR A 121 -4.90 12.23 -9.50
N HIS A 122 -4.76 13.51 -9.80
CA HIS A 122 -5.38 14.56 -9.03
C HIS A 122 -6.80 14.77 -9.55
N LEU A 123 -7.79 14.39 -8.76
CA LEU A 123 -9.18 14.75 -9.00
C LEU A 123 -9.64 15.62 -7.83
N ASP A 124 -10.31 16.72 -8.14
CA ASP A 124 -10.87 17.59 -7.12
C ASP A 124 -11.78 16.81 -6.16
N GLY A 125 -11.54 16.98 -4.87
CA GLY A 125 -12.29 16.28 -3.81
C GLY A 125 -11.86 14.85 -3.51
N ILE A 126 -10.84 14.30 -4.19
CA ILE A 126 -10.22 13.02 -3.85
C ILE A 126 -8.86 13.28 -3.22
N TYR A 127 -8.71 12.90 -1.95
CA TYR A 127 -7.47 13.06 -1.20
C TYR A 127 -6.74 11.72 -1.08
N LYS A 128 -5.44 11.81 -0.78
CA LYS A 128 -4.56 10.65 -0.70
C LYS A 128 -4.00 10.50 0.71
N VAL A 129 -3.85 9.26 1.12
CA VAL A 129 -2.97 8.86 2.21
C VAL A 129 -1.92 7.95 1.60
N TYR A 130 -0.64 8.22 1.83
CA TYR A 130 0.42 7.44 1.20
C TYR A 130 1.60 7.23 2.15
N SER A 131 2.31 6.12 1.94
CA SER A 131 3.57 5.87 2.61
C SER A 131 4.65 6.76 2.00
N ASP A 132 5.47 7.41 2.84
CA ASP A 132 6.57 8.26 2.38
C ASP A 132 7.73 7.41 1.86
N GLU A 133 7.72 7.14 0.55
CA GLU A 133 8.75 6.34 -0.12
C GLU A 133 10.15 6.97 0.02
N GLN A 134 10.25 8.30 0.00
CA GLN A 134 11.51 9.01 0.18
C GLN A 134 12.11 8.66 1.56
N GLN A 135 11.31 8.86 2.61
CA GLN A 135 11.72 8.58 3.98
C GLN A 135 12.04 7.09 4.17
N GLY A 136 11.21 6.18 3.63
CA GLY A 136 11.40 4.74 3.80
C GLY A 136 12.69 4.22 3.14
N ILE A 137 12.98 4.61 1.90
CA ILE A 137 14.20 4.22 1.20
C ILE A 137 15.44 4.84 1.88
N GLU A 138 15.40 6.15 2.18
CA GLU A 138 16.52 6.81 2.86
C GLU A 138 16.81 6.17 4.23
N LEU A 139 15.78 5.78 4.99
CA LEU A 139 15.92 5.12 6.29
C LEU A 139 16.71 3.79 6.20
N ALA A 140 16.44 2.99 5.16
CA ALA A 140 17.19 1.75 4.91
C ALA A 140 18.64 2.02 4.50
N LEU A 141 18.84 2.96 3.57
CA LEU A 141 20.18 3.28 3.05
C LEU A 141 21.06 3.93 4.12
N GLU A 142 20.48 4.79 4.97
CA GLU A 142 21.18 5.34 6.14
C GLU A 142 21.57 4.26 7.16
N HIS A 143 20.70 3.25 7.33
CA HIS A 143 21.04 2.13 8.21
C HIS A 143 22.26 1.38 7.68
N PHE A 144 22.33 1.06 6.38
CA PHE A 144 23.54 0.49 5.78
C PHE A 144 24.77 1.40 5.92
N TYR A 145 24.58 2.70 5.68
CA TYR A 145 25.68 3.67 5.80
C TYR A 145 26.27 3.72 7.22
N LYS A 146 25.43 3.66 8.25
CA LYS A 146 25.86 3.61 9.67
C LYS A 146 26.65 2.35 10.00
N PHE A 147 26.39 1.23 9.34
CA PHE A 147 27.16 0.00 9.48
C PHE A 147 28.46 0.01 8.65
N GLY A 148 28.73 1.05 7.87
CA GLY A 148 29.95 1.20 7.10
C GLY A 148 29.87 0.79 5.64
N HIS A 149 28.71 0.36 5.15
CA HIS A 149 28.53 0.04 3.73
C HIS A 149 28.62 1.28 2.86
N ARG A 150 29.29 1.16 1.72
CA ARG A 150 29.51 2.26 0.76
C ARG A 150 29.21 1.86 -0.68
N ASN A 151 29.07 0.56 -0.97
CA ASN A 151 28.61 0.04 -2.26
C ASN A 151 27.32 -0.73 -2.04
N LEU A 152 26.20 -0.12 -2.46
CA LEU A 152 24.84 -0.51 -2.10
C LEU A 152 24.10 -1.12 -3.31
N GLY A 153 23.26 -2.09 -3.05
CA GLY A 153 22.34 -2.70 -4.01
C GLY A 153 20.89 -2.34 -3.73
N LEU A 154 20.12 -2.12 -4.78
CA LEU A 154 18.67 -2.02 -4.71
C LEU A 154 18.04 -3.05 -5.65
N VAL A 155 17.16 -3.89 -5.12
CA VAL A 155 16.25 -4.72 -5.92
C VAL A 155 14.85 -4.18 -5.76
N THR A 156 14.21 -3.76 -6.86
CA THR A 156 12.78 -3.45 -6.88
C THR A 156 12.03 -4.60 -7.55
N TYR A 157 10.79 -4.81 -7.14
CA TYR A 157 9.92 -5.81 -7.74
C TYR A 157 8.84 -5.12 -8.57
N CYS A 158 8.76 -5.48 -9.85
CA CYS A 158 7.68 -5.05 -10.74
C CYS A 158 7.03 -6.30 -11.32
N SER A 159 5.77 -6.56 -10.97
CA SER A 159 4.98 -7.56 -11.68
C SER A 159 4.79 -7.14 -13.14
N ASN A 160 4.56 -8.11 -14.05
CA ASN A 160 4.23 -7.84 -15.48
C ASN A 160 2.94 -7.01 -15.69
N LEU A 161 2.16 -6.79 -14.63
CA LEU A 161 1.11 -5.79 -14.61
C LEU A 161 1.77 -4.40 -14.53
N PRO A 162 1.18 -3.36 -15.11
CA PRO A 162 1.65 -2.00 -14.91
C PRO A 162 1.79 -1.79 -13.40
N GLY A 163 3.04 -1.90 -12.93
CA GLY A 163 3.36 -1.90 -11.50
C GLY A 163 3.03 -0.55 -10.87
N PRO A 164 2.93 -0.49 -9.56
CA PRO A 164 2.79 0.80 -8.89
C PRO A 164 3.97 1.68 -9.32
N PRO A 165 3.73 2.94 -9.64
CA PRO A 165 4.77 3.92 -9.99
C PRO A 165 5.88 4.05 -8.95
N GLY A 166 5.67 3.52 -7.76
CA GLY A 166 6.63 3.46 -6.66
C GLY A 166 7.97 2.82 -7.02
N ASN A 167 8.02 1.86 -7.97
CA ASN A 167 9.29 1.22 -8.32
C ASN A 167 10.25 2.17 -9.04
N SER A 168 9.78 2.98 -9.98
CA SER A 168 10.60 4.00 -10.64
C SER A 168 11.04 5.07 -9.65
N LEU A 169 10.15 5.49 -8.76
CA LEU A 169 10.43 6.44 -7.70
C LEU A 169 11.49 5.90 -6.73
N ARG A 170 11.41 4.63 -6.32
CA ARG A 170 12.42 4.01 -5.44
C ARG A 170 13.80 3.99 -6.05
N ILE A 171 13.91 3.70 -7.35
CA ILE A 171 15.19 3.74 -8.09
C ILE A 171 15.71 5.17 -8.15
N GLU A 172 14.86 6.14 -8.40
CA GLU A 172 15.24 7.56 -8.43
C GLU A 172 15.76 8.02 -7.06
N ILE A 173 15.04 7.73 -5.98
CA ILE A 173 15.45 8.05 -4.60
C ILE A 173 16.79 7.40 -4.26
N PHE A 174 16.97 6.13 -4.64
CA PHE A 174 18.22 5.42 -4.45
C PHE A 174 19.41 6.15 -5.10
N HIS A 175 19.28 6.52 -6.38
CA HIS A 175 20.35 7.24 -7.06
C HIS A 175 20.61 8.64 -6.49
N GLN A 176 19.56 9.35 -6.08
CA GLN A 176 19.71 10.64 -5.40
C GLN A 176 20.48 10.49 -4.08
N TYR A 177 20.16 9.45 -3.29
CA TYR A 177 20.87 9.15 -2.06
C TYR A 177 22.35 8.83 -2.31
N LEU A 178 22.68 7.97 -3.29
CA LEU A 178 24.07 7.66 -3.64
C LEU A 178 24.86 8.93 -3.96
N LYS A 179 24.28 9.81 -4.77
CA LYS A 179 24.91 11.09 -5.13
C LYS A 179 25.16 11.98 -3.91
N LYS A 180 24.20 12.05 -2.98
CA LYS A 180 24.26 12.88 -1.78
C LYS A 180 25.28 12.33 -0.76
N SER A 181 25.34 11.01 -0.59
CA SER A 181 26.16 10.35 0.43
C SER A 181 27.59 10.02 -0.02
N GLY A 182 27.89 10.15 -1.32
CA GLY A 182 29.16 9.70 -1.91
C GLY A 182 29.31 8.17 -1.97
N CYS A 183 28.21 7.42 -1.81
CA CYS A 183 28.19 5.98 -1.98
C CYS A 183 28.15 5.61 -3.49
N SER A 184 28.64 4.40 -3.80
CA SER A 184 28.39 3.73 -5.07
C SER A 184 27.23 2.76 -4.94
N GLY A 185 26.68 2.28 -6.07
CA GLY A 185 25.66 1.24 -6.00
C GLY A 185 25.01 0.92 -7.33
N THR A 186 24.26 -0.16 -7.32
CA THR A 186 23.56 -0.71 -8.49
C THR A 186 22.09 -0.99 -8.15
N ALA A 187 21.17 -0.52 -8.97
CA ALA A 187 19.77 -0.83 -8.89
C ALA A 187 19.35 -1.84 -9.96
N VAL A 188 18.56 -2.82 -9.58
CA VAL A 188 18.00 -3.83 -10.49
C VAL A 188 16.50 -3.92 -10.29
N ASN A 189 15.76 -3.88 -11.40
CA ASN A 189 14.33 -4.11 -11.38
C ASN A 189 14.05 -5.59 -11.69
N MET A 190 13.45 -6.29 -10.75
CA MET A 190 13.08 -7.70 -10.85
C MET A 190 11.64 -7.79 -11.37
N ILE A 191 11.45 -8.43 -12.51
CA ILE A 191 10.13 -8.54 -13.17
C ILE A 191 9.26 -9.61 -12.49
N ALA A 192 9.87 -10.66 -11.97
CA ALA A 192 9.20 -11.76 -11.29
C ALA A 192 10.13 -12.36 -10.22
N CYS A 193 9.58 -13.02 -9.20
CA CYS A 193 10.37 -13.60 -8.11
C CYS A 193 11.38 -14.67 -8.57
N ASP A 194 11.10 -15.39 -9.66
CA ASP A 194 12.01 -16.37 -10.28
C ASP A 194 13.25 -15.72 -10.91
N ARG A 195 13.24 -14.39 -11.10
CA ARG A 195 14.36 -13.60 -11.60
C ARG A 195 15.30 -13.07 -10.51
N ALA A 196 15.06 -13.43 -9.25
CA ALA A 196 15.91 -13.00 -8.14
C ALA A 196 17.37 -13.45 -8.33
N VAL A 197 17.59 -14.64 -8.88
CA VAL A 197 18.95 -15.16 -9.18
C VAL A 197 19.70 -14.24 -10.16
N ASP A 198 19.03 -13.78 -11.23
CA ASP A 198 19.65 -12.88 -12.20
C ASP A 198 19.90 -11.49 -11.61
N ALA A 199 18.99 -11.00 -10.77
CA ALA A 199 19.13 -9.72 -10.07
C ALA A 199 20.31 -9.75 -9.12
N ASP A 200 20.40 -10.77 -8.25
CA ASP A 200 21.48 -10.91 -7.29
C ASP A 200 22.86 -11.09 -7.98
N ARG A 201 22.92 -11.87 -9.07
CA ARG A 201 24.15 -11.99 -9.85
C ARG A 201 24.67 -10.63 -10.30
N LYS A 202 23.80 -9.79 -10.89
CA LYS A 202 24.19 -8.44 -11.33
C LYS A 202 24.71 -7.57 -10.19
N LEU A 203 24.06 -7.68 -9.01
CA LEU A 203 24.47 -6.93 -7.83
C LEU A 203 25.82 -7.45 -7.29
N LEU A 204 26.00 -8.76 -7.18
CA LEU A 204 27.25 -9.36 -6.72
C LEU A 204 28.41 -9.06 -7.67
N ASP A 205 28.19 -9.10 -9.00
CA ASP A 205 29.18 -8.75 -10.00
C ASP A 205 29.61 -7.27 -9.92
N SER A 206 28.74 -6.40 -9.42
CA SER A 206 29.07 -4.98 -9.16
C SER A 206 29.72 -4.73 -7.78
N GLY A 207 29.95 -5.79 -7.00
CA GLY A 207 30.66 -5.73 -5.73
C GLY A 207 29.87 -5.08 -4.59
N VAL A 208 28.53 -5.09 -4.62
CA VAL A 208 27.71 -4.57 -3.52
C VAL A 208 27.92 -5.38 -2.25
N THR A 209 27.91 -4.70 -1.12
CA THR A 209 28.06 -5.32 0.21
C THR A 209 26.77 -5.32 1.02
N ALA A 210 25.76 -4.59 0.56
CA ALA A 210 24.45 -4.52 1.19
C ALA A 210 23.35 -4.36 0.15
N ILE A 211 22.23 -5.04 0.31
CA ILE A 211 21.10 -5.04 -0.62
C ILE A 211 19.82 -4.61 0.10
N LEU A 212 19.13 -3.63 -0.47
CA LEU A 212 17.76 -3.30 -0.13
C LEU A 212 16.81 -4.01 -1.10
N ALA A 213 16.05 -4.97 -0.60
CA ALA A 213 14.99 -5.64 -1.35
C ALA A 213 13.69 -4.85 -1.17
N ALA A 214 13.45 -3.90 -2.08
CA ALA A 214 12.36 -2.93 -2.01
C ALA A 214 11.10 -3.42 -2.72
N GLY A 215 10.36 -4.28 -2.05
CA GLY A 215 9.09 -4.83 -2.49
C GLY A 215 8.64 -5.90 -1.53
N GLU A 216 7.35 -5.96 -1.22
CA GLU A 216 6.83 -6.83 -0.15
C GLU A 216 7.19 -8.32 -0.32
N THR A 217 7.35 -8.76 -1.56
CA THR A 217 7.69 -10.15 -1.89
C THR A 217 9.13 -10.32 -2.34
N ALA A 218 9.96 -9.27 -2.32
CA ALA A 218 11.32 -9.31 -2.85
C ALA A 218 12.33 -9.94 -1.88
N GLY A 219 12.17 -9.75 -0.58
CA GLY A 219 13.14 -10.19 0.44
C GLY A 219 13.46 -11.69 0.41
N PRO A 220 12.48 -12.59 0.57
CA PRO A 220 12.74 -14.03 0.57
C PRO A 220 13.36 -14.58 -0.73
N PRO A 221 12.93 -14.20 -1.95
CA PRO A 221 13.61 -14.61 -3.18
C PRO A 221 15.05 -14.12 -3.28
N VAL A 222 15.35 -12.88 -2.88
CA VAL A 222 16.71 -12.33 -2.84
C VAL A 222 17.56 -13.12 -1.85
N ALA A 223 17.07 -13.38 -0.65
CA ALA A 223 17.79 -14.19 0.35
C ALA A 223 18.06 -15.62 -0.16
N HIS A 224 17.08 -16.22 -0.84
CA HIS A 224 17.25 -17.54 -1.45
C HIS A 224 18.32 -17.54 -2.55
N ALA A 225 18.32 -16.53 -3.43
CA ALA A 225 19.30 -16.39 -4.50
C ALA A 225 20.72 -16.17 -3.94
N LEU A 226 20.88 -15.33 -2.91
CA LEU A 226 22.16 -15.18 -2.20
C LEU A 226 22.67 -16.52 -1.67
N ASN A 227 21.80 -17.34 -1.08
CA ASN A 227 22.16 -18.66 -0.59
C ASN A 227 22.61 -19.60 -1.73
N LEU A 228 21.98 -19.55 -2.91
CA LEU A 228 22.42 -20.31 -4.10
C LEU A 228 23.83 -19.89 -4.54
N PHE A 229 24.20 -18.61 -4.40
CA PHE A 229 25.54 -18.11 -4.64
C PHE A 229 26.51 -18.33 -3.47
N ARG A 230 26.09 -19.08 -2.44
CA ARG A 230 26.87 -19.33 -1.22
C ARG A 230 27.30 -18.04 -0.52
N ARG A 231 26.47 -17.00 -0.59
CA ARG A 231 26.65 -15.73 0.12
C ARG A 231 25.87 -15.76 1.42
N ARG A 232 26.56 -15.62 2.53
CA ARG A 232 25.95 -15.60 3.87
C ARG A 232 25.40 -14.21 4.18
N ILE A 233 24.26 -14.20 4.83
CA ILE A 233 23.63 -13.01 5.38
C ILE A 233 23.80 -13.07 6.90
N PRO A 234 24.38 -12.06 7.54
CA PRO A 234 24.89 -10.79 7.01
C PRO A 234 26.38 -10.78 6.64
N GLU A 235 27.14 -11.87 6.84
CA GLU A 235 28.61 -11.87 6.86
C GLU A 235 29.22 -11.51 5.50
N ASP A 236 28.63 -11.93 4.40
CA ASP A 236 29.13 -11.65 3.05
C ASP A 236 28.33 -10.52 2.39
N VAL A 237 27.01 -10.44 2.66
CA VAL A 237 26.11 -9.40 2.15
C VAL A 237 25.03 -9.09 3.19
N SER A 238 24.93 -7.83 3.58
CA SER A 238 23.82 -7.36 4.42
C SER A 238 22.51 -7.23 3.62
N LEU A 239 21.37 -7.55 4.24
CA LEU A 239 20.07 -7.50 3.58
C LEU A 239 19.05 -6.74 4.43
N ILE A 240 18.36 -5.75 3.83
CA ILE A 240 17.14 -5.15 4.37
C ILE A 240 16.00 -5.47 3.40
N SER A 241 14.85 -5.87 3.93
CA SER A 241 13.64 -6.14 3.16
C SER A 241 12.57 -5.09 3.45
N MET A 242 11.83 -4.66 2.42
CA MET A 242 10.56 -3.95 2.63
C MET A 242 9.46 -5.01 2.76
N GLU A 243 8.95 -5.18 3.98
CA GLU A 243 8.05 -6.28 4.26
C GLU A 243 7.10 -5.95 5.42
N ASN A 244 5.83 -6.30 5.28
CA ASN A 244 4.79 -5.98 6.26
C ASN A 244 4.22 -7.20 6.98
N ARG A 245 4.54 -8.42 6.54
CA ARG A 245 3.92 -9.68 7.01
C ARG A 245 4.58 -10.31 8.20
N LYS A 246 5.69 -9.76 8.69
CA LYS A 246 6.51 -10.37 9.74
C LYS A 246 7.10 -11.74 9.37
N VAL A 247 7.09 -12.12 8.10
CA VAL A 247 7.72 -13.37 7.63
C VAL A 247 9.23 -13.32 7.88
N SER A 248 9.81 -12.15 7.74
CA SER A 248 11.24 -11.91 7.92
C SER A 248 11.74 -12.18 9.35
N GLU A 249 10.86 -12.23 10.34
CA GLU A 249 11.21 -12.62 11.72
C GLU A 249 11.60 -14.10 11.84
N PHE A 250 11.11 -14.92 10.91
CA PHE A 250 11.29 -16.38 10.90
C PHE A 250 12.31 -16.84 9.87
N LEU A 251 12.96 -15.93 9.15
CA LEU A 251 14.04 -16.24 8.22
C LEU A 251 15.34 -16.46 8.98
N GLN A 252 16.33 -17.04 8.32
CA GLN A 252 17.64 -17.34 8.89
C GLN A 252 18.74 -16.60 8.11
N PRO A 253 19.35 -15.57 8.70
CA PRO A 253 18.96 -14.91 9.97
C PRO A 253 17.64 -14.14 9.85
N PRO A 254 17.02 -13.70 10.98
CA PRO A 254 15.90 -12.78 10.94
C PRO A 254 16.26 -11.48 10.21
N HIS A 255 15.46 -11.09 9.22
CA HIS A 255 15.79 -9.91 8.40
C HIS A 255 15.41 -8.60 9.10
N THR A 256 16.29 -7.63 9.03
CA THR A 256 15.97 -6.21 9.24
C THR A 256 14.97 -5.76 8.18
N THR A 257 13.92 -5.05 8.59
CA THR A 257 12.83 -4.66 7.68
C THR A 257 12.52 -3.17 7.75
N ILE A 258 12.07 -2.64 6.62
CA ILE A 258 11.35 -1.38 6.52
C ILE A 258 9.87 -1.72 6.35
N GLU A 259 9.04 -1.22 7.26
CA GLU A 259 7.62 -1.58 7.36
C GLU A 259 6.73 -0.36 7.15
N GLN A 260 5.69 -0.52 6.34
CA GLN A 260 4.61 0.46 6.25
C GLN A 260 3.73 0.35 7.51
N ARG A 261 3.20 1.47 7.94
CA ARG A 261 2.36 1.55 9.13
C ARG A 261 0.89 1.45 8.75
N MET A 262 0.40 0.21 8.54
CA MET A 262 -0.95 -0.09 8.08
C MET A 262 -2.03 0.53 8.97
N ASP A 263 -1.82 0.50 10.29
CA ASP A 263 -2.68 1.10 11.30
C ASP A 263 -2.82 2.62 11.10
N ARG A 264 -1.70 3.30 10.83
CA ARG A 264 -1.70 4.75 10.60
C ARG A 264 -2.26 5.14 9.24
N LEU A 265 -1.98 4.35 8.19
CA LEU A 265 -2.59 4.55 6.87
C LEU A 265 -4.11 4.45 6.98
N ALA A 266 -4.62 3.41 7.66
CA ALA A 266 -6.05 3.22 7.87
C ALA A 266 -6.67 4.36 8.69
N SER A 267 -6.05 4.71 9.82
CA SER A 267 -6.56 5.77 10.70
C SER A 267 -6.57 7.14 10.02
N ALA A 268 -5.52 7.49 9.26
CA ALA A 268 -5.45 8.74 8.49
C ALA A 268 -6.52 8.77 7.38
N ALA A 269 -6.74 7.66 6.67
CA ALA A 269 -7.75 7.58 5.62
C ALA A 269 -9.17 7.75 6.15
N VAL A 270 -9.51 7.09 7.25
CA VAL A 270 -10.83 7.24 7.87
C VAL A 270 -11.01 8.66 8.44
N SER A 271 -9.97 9.23 9.05
CA SER A 271 -10.01 10.61 9.55
C SER A 271 -10.22 11.64 8.43
N LEU A 272 -9.55 11.49 7.28
CA LEU A 272 -9.77 12.35 6.12
C LEU A 272 -11.20 12.21 5.57
N LEU A 273 -11.75 10.99 5.56
CA LEU A 273 -13.12 10.75 5.12
C LEU A 273 -14.12 11.43 6.07
N GLU A 274 -13.89 11.38 7.37
CA GLU A 274 -14.71 12.08 8.37
C GLU A 274 -14.67 13.60 8.21
N LYS A 275 -13.49 14.16 7.95
CA LYS A 275 -13.32 15.60 7.67
C LYS A 275 -14.11 16.02 6.44
N GLN A 276 -14.09 15.22 5.36
CA GLN A 276 -14.93 15.48 4.19
C GLN A 276 -16.43 15.44 4.52
N TRP A 277 -16.88 14.50 5.35
CA TRP A 277 -18.28 14.44 5.79
C TRP A 277 -18.70 15.67 6.62
N ASN A 278 -17.76 16.21 7.38
CA ASN A 278 -17.98 17.42 8.18
C ASN A 278 -17.89 18.72 7.37
N GLY A 279 -17.59 18.62 6.06
CA GLY A 279 -17.45 19.79 5.19
C GLY A 279 -16.21 20.63 5.46
N GLU A 280 -15.18 20.04 6.10
CA GLU A 280 -13.92 20.75 6.34
C GLU A 280 -13.29 21.18 5.02
N GLN A 281 -12.84 22.42 4.96
CA GLN A 281 -12.18 23.00 3.80
C GLN A 281 -10.65 22.87 3.93
N ASN A 282 -9.95 22.99 2.80
CA ASN A 282 -8.48 22.99 2.75
C ASN A 282 -7.84 21.68 3.27
N LEU A 283 -8.47 20.54 2.97
CA LEU A 283 -7.86 19.25 3.23
C LEU A 283 -6.63 19.03 2.33
N ALA A 284 -5.67 18.28 2.82
CA ALA A 284 -4.45 17.94 2.09
C ALA A 284 -4.20 16.43 2.13
N ASP A 285 -3.40 15.95 1.19
CA ASP A 285 -2.86 14.61 1.20
C ASP A 285 -2.00 14.37 2.45
N VAL A 286 -1.98 13.14 2.95
CA VAL A 286 -1.28 12.77 4.19
C VAL A 286 -0.21 11.75 3.90
N ALA A 287 1.05 12.09 4.20
CA ALA A 287 2.18 11.17 4.16
C ALA A 287 2.32 10.42 5.51
N ILE A 288 2.62 9.14 5.45
CA ILE A 288 2.85 8.28 6.62
C ILE A 288 4.27 7.68 6.52
N ASP A 289 5.07 7.94 7.53
CA ASP A 289 6.44 7.43 7.61
C ASP A 289 6.48 5.91 7.71
N TYR A 290 7.49 5.32 7.10
CA TYR A 290 7.90 3.93 7.36
C TYR A 290 8.57 3.80 8.72
N CYS A 291 8.68 2.57 9.23
CA CYS A 291 9.50 2.27 10.39
C CYS A 291 10.54 1.19 10.07
N LEU A 292 11.72 1.34 10.66
CA LEU A 292 12.79 0.34 10.63
C LEU A 292 12.61 -0.63 11.80
N ARG A 293 12.67 -1.94 11.52
CA ARG A 293 12.81 -3.01 12.50
C ARG A 293 14.18 -3.65 12.34
N SER A 294 15.12 -3.25 13.17
CA SER A 294 16.47 -3.84 13.16
C SER A 294 16.45 -5.25 13.72
N ARG A 295 17.07 -6.19 12.98
CA ARG A 295 17.28 -7.61 13.33
C ARG A 295 18.70 -8.02 12.91
N ASP A 296 18.93 -9.28 12.60
CA ASP A 296 20.26 -9.87 12.49
C ASP A 296 20.86 -9.92 11.06
N SER A 297 20.15 -9.38 10.06
CA SER A 297 20.58 -9.45 8.65
C SER A 297 21.47 -8.32 8.17
N VAL A 298 21.92 -7.45 9.09
CA VAL A 298 22.83 -6.32 8.78
C VAL A 298 24.02 -6.34 9.72
N ALA A 299 25.23 -6.37 9.15
CA ALA A 299 26.49 -6.29 9.85
C ALA A 299 27.46 -5.37 9.09
N PRO A 300 28.61 -4.98 9.64
CA PRO A 300 29.63 -4.26 8.88
C PRO A 300 30.05 -5.01 7.61
N PRO A 301 30.44 -4.31 6.53
CA PRO A 301 30.87 -4.96 5.30
C PRO A 301 32.04 -5.90 5.54
N PRO A 302 32.18 -6.98 4.75
CA PRO A 302 33.30 -7.89 4.88
C PRO A 302 34.65 -7.15 4.69
N ASP A 303 35.62 -7.54 5.49
CA ASP A 303 36.96 -6.95 5.43
C ASP A 303 37.67 -7.46 4.17
N ASN A 304 37.81 -6.60 3.15
CA ASN A 304 38.49 -6.93 1.90
C ASN A 304 40.00 -7.18 2.06
N SER A 305 40.55 -7.10 3.28
CA SER A 305 41.98 -7.36 3.54
C SER A 305 42.33 -8.86 3.65
N ARG A 306 41.34 -9.76 3.51
CA ARG A 306 41.48 -11.23 3.66
C ARG A 306 41.31 -12.04 2.36
N SER A 307 41.40 -11.42 1.20
CA SER A 307 41.41 -12.13 -0.09
C SER A 307 42.82 -12.36 -0.64
#